data_17669950300232b71121129cd6d2aee7
#
_entry.id   17669950300232b71121129cd6d2aee7
#
_cell.length_a   1.000
_cell.length_b   1.000
_cell.length_c   1.000
_cell.angle_alpha   90.00
_cell.angle_beta   90.00
_cell.angle_gamma   90.00
#
_symmetry.space_group_name_H-M   'P 1'
#
loop_
_entity.id
_entity.type
_entity.pdbx_description
1 polymer ?
#
loop_
_entity_poly.entity_id
_entity_poly.type
_entity_poly.pdbx_seq_one_letter_code
_entity_poly.pdbx_strand_id
1 'polypeptide(L)'
;MKTYHAVLLVLLAVAQPALALIDNRELTRAWRDYQNHSAGAEPNAEFPYQRCFERAGAAHDLPVTLLLAVARAESDFDPRARSHKNALGLMQIRWPITAKDLGIYRKRDLYQPCTNVEAGARYLRRLLDRYHGDLHLALAAYNYGPGRISAQKVPDGARWYSSYVYRHLRYVLGKSDNASKAPGARQHKQRYLDERKQVVMTFHQAYLARNLLEYLEEASPDSRFEWFRAPLGRHQVVILYRGPKEHTRALATVRGLGIPVERR
;
A
#
# COMPACT_ATOMS: atom_id res chain seq x y z
N MET A 1 6.46 43.07 54.06
CA MET A 1 6.01 43.08 52.64
C MET A 1 6.72 41.96 51.93
N LYS A 2 6.01 40.85 51.61
CA LYS A 2 6.56 39.67 50.93
C LYS A 2 6.03 39.69 49.48
N THR A 3 6.93 39.95 48.53
CA THR A 3 6.62 39.97 47.13
C THR A 3 6.65 38.53 46.57
N TYR A 4 5.51 37.99 46.14
CA TYR A 4 5.41 36.72 45.46
C TYR A 4 5.64 36.95 43.96
N HIS A 5 6.72 36.38 43.43
CA HIS A 5 6.95 36.32 41.97
C HIS A 5 6.17 35.13 41.44
N ALA A 6 5.12 35.41 40.70
CA ALA A 6 4.39 34.41 39.92
C ALA A 6 5.23 34.01 38.69
N VAL A 7 5.74 32.80 38.70
CA VAL A 7 6.40 32.20 37.52
C VAL A 7 5.30 31.71 36.58
N LEU A 8 5.11 32.42 35.49
CA LEU A 8 4.18 32.03 34.41
C LEU A 8 4.85 30.91 33.59
N LEU A 9 4.48 29.65 33.84
CA LEU A 9 4.86 28.51 33.01
C LEU A 9 4.05 28.58 31.72
N VAL A 10 4.68 29.09 30.64
CA VAL A 10 4.16 28.98 29.28
C VAL A 10 4.40 27.55 28.81
N LEU A 11 3.36 26.72 28.87
CA LEU A 11 3.32 25.43 28.22
C LEU A 11 3.25 25.66 26.71
N LEU A 12 4.41 25.66 26.06
CA LEU A 12 4.50 25.50 24.62
C LEU A 12 4.04 24.08 24.28
N ALA A 13 2.76 23.95 23.92
CA ALA A 13 2.26 22.78 23.25
C ALA A 13 2.95 22.68 21.89
N VAL A 14 4.05 21.96 21.82
CA VAL A 14 4.64 21.53 20.56
C VAL A 14 3.61 20.58 19.94
N ALA A 15 2.82 21.13 19.02
CA ALA A 15 1.99 20.31 18.15
C ALA A 15 2.95 19.41 17.35
N GLN A 16 3.12 18.18 17.82
CA GLN A 16 3.75 17.15 17.01
C GLN A 16 2.90 16.99 15.78
N PRO A 17 3.47 17.01 14.56
CA PRO A 17 2.73 16.59 13.39
C PRO A 17 2.41 15.11 13.63
N ALA A 18 1.19 14.82 14.03
CA ALA A 18 0.65 13.49 13.97
C ALA A 18 0.71 13.12 12.49
N LEU A 19 1.64 12.23 12.13
CA LEU A 19 1.55 11.41 10.93
C LEU A 19 0.35 10.48 11.15
N ALA A 20 -0.83 11.10 11.14
CA ALA A 20 -2.09 10.42 11.19
C ALA A 20 -2.16 9.53 9.93
N LEU A 21 -2.50 8.28 10.11
CA LEU A 21 -3.25 7.55 9.09
C LEU A 21 -4.20 8.58 8.48
N ILE A 22 -4.06 8.82 7.16
CA ILE A 22 -5.00 9.72 6.47
C ILE A 22 -6.38 9.31 6.96
N ASP A 23 -7.08 10.20 7.64
CA ASP A 23 -8.39 9.89 8.20
C ASP A 23 -9.26 9.35 7.06
N ASN A 24 -10.12 8.39 7.33
CA ASN A 24 -11.06 7.86 6.33
C ASN A 24 -11.73 8.97 5.52
N ARG A 25 -12.06 10.08 6.16
CA ARG A 25 -12.68 11.23 5.51
C ARG A 25 -11.74 11.94 4.54
N GLU A 26 -10.48 12.08 4.93
CA GLU A 26 -9.46 12.71 4.08
C GLU A 26 -9.14 11.81 2.88
N LEU A 27 -8.98 10.51 3.09
CA LEU A 27 -8.72 9.55 2.01
C LEU A 27 -9.93 9.44 1.07
N THR A 28 -11.16 9.43 1.61
CA THR A 28 -12.39 9.47 0.80
C THR A 28 -12.48 10.77 -0.03
N ARG A 29 -12.10 11.91 0.53
CA ARG A 29 -12.02 13.18 -0.21
C ARG A 29 -10.99 13.10 -1.33
N ALA A 30 -9.77 12.63 -1.03
CA ALA A 30 -8.70 12.48 -2.01
C ALA A 30 -9.10 11.58 -3.20
N TRP A 31 -9.79 10.47 -2.93
CA TRP A 31 -10.34 9.61 -3.98
C TRP A 31 -11.46 10.28 -4.77
N ARG A 32 -12.34 11.02 -4.12
CA ARG A 32 -13.40 11.79 -4.79
C ARG A 32 -12.83 12.89 -5.67
N ASP A 33 -11.83 13.61 -5.17
CA ASP A 33 -11.13 14.64 -5.95
C ASP A 33 -10.45 14.04 -7.18
N TYR A 34 -9.83 12.88 -7.03
CA TYR A 34 -9.30 12.14 -8.18
C TYR A 34 -10.40 11.77 -9.16
N GLN A 35 -11.52 11.19 -8.73
CA GLN A 35 -12.62 10.80 -9.61
C GLN A 35 -13.17 12.00 -10.40
N ASN A 36 -13.34 13.16 -9.75
CA ASN A 36 -13.83 14.38 -10.37
C ASN A 36 -12.87 14.93 -11.44
N HIS A 37 -11.58 14.61 -11.36
CA HIS A 37 -10.55 15.15 -12.26
C HIS A 37 -9.87 14.05 -13.09
N SER A 38 -10.34 12.82 -13.03
CA SER A 38 -9.72 11.67 -13.73
C SER A 38 -10.05 11.61 -15.22
N ALA A 39 -11.08 12.31 -15.68
CA ALA A 39 -11.40 12.41 -17.09
C ALA A 39 -10.21 13.11 -17.82
N GLY A 40 -9.50 12.36 -18.65
CA GLY A 40 -8.30 12.84 -19.35
C GLY A 40 -7.00 12.79 -18.53
N ALA A 41 -6.99 12.20 -17.35
CA ALA A 41 -5.75 11.96 -16.61
C ALA A 41 -4.94 10.86 -17.27
N GLU A 42 -3.80 11.23 -17.87
CA GLU A 42 -2.87 10.32 -18.53
C GLU A 42 -1.77 9.84 -17.59
N PRO A 43 -1.25 8.61 -17.79
CA PRO A 43 -0.04 8.16 -17.10
C PRO A 43 1.16 9.04 -17.47
N ASN A 44 2.04 9.29 -16.51
CA ASN A 44 3.22 10.14 -16.72
C ASN A 44 4.34 9.46 -17.54
N ALA A 45 4.22 8.18 -17.82
CA ALA A 45 5.15 7.38 -18.60
C ALA A 45 4.44 6.17 -19.20
N GLU A 46 5.11 5.44 -20.09
CA GLU A 46 4.64 4.15 -20.58
C GLU A 46 4.86 3.07 -19.49
N PHE A 47 3.80 2.32 -19.20
CA PHE A 47 3.82 1.23 -18.23
C PHE A 47 3.76 -0.14 -18.89
N PRO A 48 4.27 -1.21 -18.25
CA PRO A 48 4.16 -2.55 -18.76
C PRO A 48 2.70 -2.94 -19.05
N TYR A 49 2.47 -3.59 -20.20
CA TYR A 49 1.13 -4.06 -20.61
C TYR A 49 0.07 -2.96 -20.78
N GLN A 50 0.46 -1.72 -21.01
CA GLN A 50 -0.42 -0.55 -21.03
C GLN A 50 -1.66 -0.75 -21.89
N ARG A 51 -1.53 -1.34 -23.10
CA ARG A 51 -2.68 -1.63 -23.98
C ARG A 51 -3.72 -2.56 -23.38
N CYS A 52 -3.33 -3.45 -22.42
CA CYS A 52 -4.29 -4.28 -21.71
C CYS A 52 -5.11 -3.43 -20.74
N PHE A 53 -4.46 -2.47 -20.06
CA PHE A 53 -5.12 -1.54 -19.14
C PHE A 53 -6.04 -0.56 -19.87
N GLU A 54 -5.64 -0.04 -21.00
CA GLU A 54 -6.45 0.85 -21.84
C GLU A 54 -7.74 0.15 -22.31
N ARG A 55 -7.62 -1.09 -22.82
CA ARG A 55 -8.80 -1.87 -23.24
C ARG A 55 -9.73 -2.19 -22.07
N ALA A 56 -9.17 -2.61 -20.94
CA ALA A 56 -9.96 -2.95 -19.76
C ALA A 56 -10.60 -1.69 -19.14
N GLY A 57 -9.89 -0.57 -19.14
CA GLY A 57 -10.42 0.72 -18.70
C GLY A 57 -11.62 1.16 -19.51
N ALA A 58 -11.51 1.10 -20.86
CA ALA A 58 -12.60 1.41 -21.76
C ALA A 58 -13.80 0.45 -21.62
N ALA A 59 -13.54 -0.87 -21.46
CA ALA A 59 -14.58 -1.88 -21.33
C ALA A 59 -15.38 -1.77 -20.02
N HIS A 60 -14.77 -1.26 -18.95
CA HIS A 60 -15.36 -1.21 -17.60
C HIS A 60 -15.57 0.21 -17.06
N ASP A 61 -15.42 1.23 -17.88
CA ASP A 61 -15.54 2.64 -17.47
C ASP A 61 -14.69 2.95 -16.23
N LEU A 62 -13.39 2.61 -16.33
CA LEU A 62 -12.40 2.85 -15.27
C LEU A 62 -11.21 3.62 -15.83
N PRO A 63 -10.71 4.65 -15.11
CA PRO A 63 -9.50 5.35 -15.51
C PRO A 63 -8.31 4.39 -15.61
N VAL A 64 -7.55 4.48 -16.70
CA VAL A 64 -6.35 3.66 -16.93
C VAL A 64 -5.33 3.87 -15.80
N THR A 65 -5.18 5.11 -15.33
CA THR A 65 -4.29 5.47 -14.23
C THR A 65 -4.64 4.77 -12.92
N LEU A 66 -5.94 4.55 -12.65
CA LEU A 66 -6.39 3.77 -11.50
C LEU A 66 -6.00 2.29 -11.62
N LEU A 67 -6.25 1.69 -12.78
CA LEU A 67 -5.92 0.28 -13.01
C LEU A 67 -4.41 0.03 -12.94
N LEU A 68 -3.61 0.94 -13.48
CA LEU A 68 -2.14 0.91 -13.37
C LEU A 68 -1.68 1.03 -11.90
N ALA A 69 -2.31 1.91 -11.13
CA ALA A 69 -2.01 2.07 -9.70
C ALA A 69 -2.31 0.79 -8.90
N VAL A 70 -3.45 0.14 -9.18
CA VAL A 70 -3.81 -1.13 -8.54
C VAL A 70 -2.82 -2.23 -8.94
N ALA A 71 -2.50 -2.40 -10.23
CA ALA A 71 -1.56 -3.43 -10.69
C ALA A 71 -0.15 -3.22 -10.10
N ARG A 72 0.30 -1.96 -10.02
CA ARG A 72 1.55 -1.63 -9.35
C ARG A 72 1.51 -2.00 -7.87
N ALA A 73 0.43 -1.70 -7.17
CA ALA A 73 0.24 -2.06 -5.77
C ALA A 73 0.19 -3.59 -5.56
N GLU A 74 -0.44 -4.33 -6.46
CA GLU A 74 -0.68 -5.77 -6.32
C GLU A 74 0.52 -6.64 -6.72
N SER A 75 1.25 -6.27 -7.76
CA SER A 75 2.29 -7.13 -8.32
C SER A 75 3.55 -6.40 -8.81
N ASP A 76 3.56 -5.05 -8.78
CA ASP A 76 4.57 -4.25 -9.48
C ASP A 76 4.72 -4.69 -10.96
N PHE A 77 3.58 -4.97 -11.59
CA PHE A 77 3.45 -5.47 -12.97
C PHE A 77 4.08 -6.85 -13.24
N ASP A 78 4.28 -7.70 -12.22
CA ASP A 78 4.72 -9.08 -12.43
C ASP A 78 3.54 -9.99 -12.83
N PRO A 79 3.48 -10.48 -14.09
CA PRO A 79 2.39 -11.34 -14.55
C PRO A 79 2.45 -12.75 -13.92
N ARG A 80 3.58 -13.13 -13.31
CA ARG A 80 3.78 -14.41 -12.64
C ARG A 80 3.63 -14.32 -11.12
N ALA A 81 3.29 -13.14 -10.59
CA ALA A 81 3.10 -12.94 -9.16
C ALA A 81 2.08 -13.94 -8.60
N ARG A 82 2.41 -14.50 -7.44
CA ARG A 82 1.53 -15.41 -6.70
C ARG A 82 1.66 -15.15 -5.21
N SER A 83 0.53 -14.83 -4.55
CA SER A 83 0.48 -14.66 -3.10
C SER A 83 0.28 -16.00 -2.37
N HIS A 84 0.54 -15.99 -1.04
CA HIS A 84 0.26 -17.13 -0.17
C HIS A 84 -1.25 -17.47 -0.11
N LYS A 85 -2.12 -16.50 -0.37
CA LYS A 85 -3.59 -16.67 -0.46
C LYS A 85 -4.04 -17.09 -1.86
N ASN A 86 -3.09 -17.52 -2.71
CA ASN A 86 -3.35 -17.96 -4.08
C ASN A 86 -3.99 -16.87 -4.96
N ALA A 87 -3.64 -15.60 -4.74
CA ALA A 87 -3.90 -14.51 -5.67
C ALA A 87 -2.82 -14.52 -6.76
N LEU A 88 -3.19 -14.28 -8.02
CA LEU A 88 -2.37 -14.54 -9.20
C LEU A 88 -2.35 -13.36 -10.17
N GLY A 89 -1.18 -13.15 -10.78
CA GLY A 89 -0.95 -12.23 -11.90
C GLY A 89 -0.97 -10.76 -11.53
N LEU A 90 -1.06 -9.90 -12.53
CA LEU A 90 -0.90 -8.45 -12.44
C LEU A 90 -1.83 -7.80 -11.41
N MET A 91 -3.10 -8.19 -11.40
CA MET A 91 -4.15 -7.64 -10.54
C MET A 91 -4.48 -8.54 -9.34
N GLN A 92 -3.66 -9.58 -9.08
CA GLN A 92 -3.76 -10.50 -7.94
C GLN A 92 -5.18 -11.09 -7.73
N ILE A 93 -5.73 -11.69 -8.77
CA ILE A 93 -7.06 -12.32 -8.72
C ILE A 93 -6.98 -13.64 -7.94
N ARG A 94 -7.80 -13.78 -6.89
CA ARG A 94 -7.80 -14.97 -6.04
C ARG A 94 -8.36 -16.19 -6.74
N TRP A 95 -7.53 -17.23 -6.82
CA TRP A 95 -7.93 -18.55 -7.31
C TRP A 95 -8.31 -19.47 -6.15
N PRO A 96 -9.39 -20.30 -6.28
CA PRO A 96 -10.37 -20.32 -7.37
C PRO A 96 -11.53 -19.34 -7.18
N ILE A 97 -11.67 -18.73 -6.00
CA ILE A 97 -12.90 -18.05 -5.54
C ILE A 97 -13.27 -16.90 -6.47
N THR A 98 -12.50 -15.83 -6.47
CA THR A 98 -12.79 -14.64 -7.29
C THR A 98 -12.68 -14.96 -8.78
N ALA A 99 -11.72 -15.80 -9.19
CA ALA A 99 -11.53 -16.19 -10.59
C ALA A 99 -12.78 -16.88 -11.18
N LYS A 100 -13.34 -17.87 -10.48
CA LYS A 100 -14.54 -18.58 -10.93
C LYS A 100 -15.77 -17.66 -10.97
N ASP A 101 -15.92 -16.80 -9.99
CA ASP A 101 -16.97 -15.77 -9.97
C ASP A 101 -16.87 -14.79 -11.15
N LEU A 102 -15.66 -14.60 -11.67
CA LEU A 102 -15.36 -13.83 -12.88
C LEU A 102 -15.36 -14.69 -14.17
N GLY A 103 -15.80 -15.94 -14.14
CA GLY A 103 -15.86 -16.81 -15.30
C GLY A 103 -14.51 -17.37 -15.77
N ILE A 104 -13.47 -17.33 -14.92
CA ILE A 104 -12.15 -17.89 -15.23
C ILE A 104 -12.02 -19.25 -14.58
N TYR A 105 -12.04 -20.31 -15.36
CA TYR A 105 -12.06 -21.71 -14.90
C TYR A 105 -10.71 -22.41 -15.01
N ARG A 106 -9.72 -21.81 -15.65
CA ARG A 106 -8.37 -22.37 -15.77
C ARG A 106 -7.36 -21.44 -15.10
N LYS A 107 -6.67 -21.96 -14.09
CA LYS A 107 -5.70 -21.21 -13.30
C LYS A 107 -4.61 -20.54 -14.14
N ARG A 108 -4.15 -21.21 -15.21
CA ARG A 108 -3.12 -20.70 -16.10
C ARG A 108 -3.52 -19.42 -16.84
N ASP A 109 -4.82 -19.19 -17.05
CA ASP A 109 -5.32 -18.01 -17.75
C ASP A 109 -5.09 -16.73 -16.94
N LEU A 110 -4.99 -16.84 -15.61
CA LEU A 110 -4.65 -15.71 -14.72
C LEU A 110 -3.19 -15.24 -14.83
N TYR A 111 -2.32 -15.99 -15.48
CA TYR A 111 -0.95 -15.56 -15.78
C TYR A 111 -0.84 -14.87 -17.15
N GLN A 112 -1.92 -14.82 -17.91
CA GLN A 112 -2.01 -14.05 -19.15
C GLN A 112 -2.30 -12.58 -18.82
N PRO A 113 -1.40 -11.64 -19.19
CA PRO A 113 -1.52 -10.25 -18.76
C PRO A 113 -2.88 -9.62 -19.01
N CYS A 114 -3.34 -9.64 -20.26
CA CYS A 114 -4.61 -8.99 -20.59
C CYS A 114 -5.83 -9.68 -19.98
N THR A 115 -5.83 -11.00 -19.84
CA THR A 115 -6.91 -11.74 -19.15
C THR A 115 -6.97 -11.36 -17.67
N ASN A 116 -5.82 -11.22 -17.03
CA ASN A 116 -5.75 -10.86 -15.63
C ASN A 116 -6.17 -9.40 -15.39
N VAL A 117 -5.72 -8.47 -16.23
CA VAL A 117 -6.11 -7.06 -16.17
C VAL A 117 -7.61 -6.89 -16.38
N GLU A 118 -8.18 -7.57 -17.38
CA GLU A 118 -9.61 -7.59 -17.66
C GLU A 118 -10.41 -8.11 -16.44
N ALA A 119 -9.97 -9.21 -15.84
CA ALA A 119 -10.60 -9.77 -14.65
C ALA A 119 -10.54 -8.79 -13.46
N GLY A 120 -9.39 -8.15 -13.25
CA GLY A 120 -9.19 -7.16 -12.19
C GLY A 120 -10.06 -5.92 -12.36
N ALA A 121 -10.13 -5.39 -13.59
CA ALA A 121 -10.97 -4.24 -13.92
C ALA A 121 -12.45 -4.55 -13.69
N ARG A 122 -12.95 -5.69 -14.20
CA ARG A 122 -14.32 -6.15 -13.98
C ARG A 122 -14.63 -6.36 -12.51
N TYR A 123 -13.71 -6.90 -11.73
CA TYR A 123 -13.89 -7.05 -10.28
C TYR A 123 -13.97 -5.70 -9.57
N LEU A 124 -13.06 -4.79 -9.90
CA LEU A 124 -13.07 -3.43 -9.33
C LEU A 124 -14.35 -2.67 -9.70
N ARG A 125 -14.84 -2.78 -10.96
CA ARG A 125 -16.11 -2.18 -11.37
C ARG A 125 -17.28 -2.69 -10.55
N ARG A 126 -17.41 -4.01 -10.37
CA ARG A 126 -18.44 -4.61 -9.50
C ARG A 126 -18.39 -4.11 -8.06
N LEU A 127 -17.19 -3.88 -7.54
CA LEU A 127 -17.02 -3.31 -6.20
C LEU A 127 -17.44 -1.85 -6.16
N LEU A 128 -17.07 -1.05 -7.17
CA LEU A 128 -17.53 0.34 -7.27
C LEU A 128 -19.05 0.43 -7.33
N ASP A 129 -19.68 -0.41 -8.11
CA ASP A 129 -21.15 -0.46 -8.20
C ASP A 129 -21.76 -0.83 -6.84
N ARG A 130 -21.20 -1.82 -6.15
CA ARG A 130 -21.62 -2.24 -4.82
C ARG A 130 -21.51 -1.12 -3.77
N TYR A 131 -20.49 -0.29 -3.87
CA TYR A 131 -20.22 0.80 -2.92
C TYR A 131 -20.62 2.18 -3.49
N HIS A 132 -21.56 2.22 -4.44
CA HIS A 132 -22.12 3.44 -4.99
C HIS A 132 -21.07 4.45 -5.47
N GLY A 133 -20.00 3.95 -6.09
CA GLY A 133 -18.91 4.76 -6.64
C GLY A 133 -17.85 5.18 -5.62
N ASP A 134 -17.95 4.79 -4.33
CA ASP A 134 -16.91 5.09 -3.34
C ASP A 134 -15.65 4.25 -3.59
N LEU A 135 -14.62 4.90 -4.18
CA LEU A 135 -13.32 4.26 -4.49
C LEU A 135 -12.59 3.79 -3.23
N HIS A 136 -12.68 4.52 -2.12
CA HIS A 136 -12.05 4.11 -0.89
C HIS A 136 -12.61 2.77 -0.40
N LEU A 137 -13.92 2.64 -0.36
CA LEU A 137 -14.59 1.41 0.05
C LEU A 137 -14.38 0.27 -0.95
N ALA A 138 -14.44 0.57 -2.25
CA ALA A 138 -14.22 -0.42 -3.30
C ALA A 138 -12.79 -1.00 -3.24
N LEU A 139 -11.77 -0.17 -3.07
CA LEU A 139 -10.38 -0.61 -2.93
C LEU A 139 -10.15 -1.37 -1.62
N ALA A 140 -10.72 -0.88 -0.50
CA ALA A 140 -10.70 -1.61 0.76
C ALA A 140 -11.28 -3.03 0.59
N ALA A 141 -12.40 -3.15 -0.12
CA ALA A 141 -13.06 -4.42 -0.40
C ALA A 141 -12.30 -5.29 -1.41
N TYR A 142 -11.59 -4.70 -2.35
CA TYR A 142 -10.76 -5.42 -3.31
C TYR A 142 -9.73 -6.31 -2.60
N ASN A 143 -9.09 -5.78 -1.58
CA ASN A 143 -8.07 -6.49 -0.81
C ASN A 143 -8.66 -7.36 0.32
N TYR A 144 -9.60 -6.82 1.09
CA TYR A 144 -10.15 -7.48 2.28
C TYR A 144 -11.36 -8.39 2.01
N GLY A 145 -11.96 -8.26 0.83
CA GLY A 145 -13.21 -8.91 0.46
C GLY A 145 -14.45 -8.12 0.87
N PRO A 146 -15.48 -8.08 0.03
CA PRO A 146 -16.64 -7.20 0.20
C PRO A 146 -17.50 -7.52 1.44
N GLY A 147 -17.44 -8.74 1.96
CA GLY A 147 -18.19 -9.11 3.18
C GLY A 147 -17.65 -8.52 4.48
N ARG A 148 -16.48 -7.85 4.43
CA ARG A 148 -15.82 -7.27 5.62
C ARG A 148 -15.82 -5.76 5.65
N ILE A 149 -16.30 -5.12 4.60
CA ILE A 149 -16.26 -3.67 4.39
C ILE A 149 -17.67 -3.11 4.36
N SER A 150 -17.89 -2.04 5.13
CA SER A 150 -19.07 -1.19 5.02
C SER A 150 -18.68 0.27 5.28
N ALA A 151 -19.56 1.22 4.98
CA ALA A 151 -19.32 2.64 5.24
C ALA A 151 -19.02 2.93 6.72
N GLN A 152 -19.61 2.13 7.63
CA GLN A 152 -19.42 2.27 9.09
C GLN A 152 -18.24 1.47 9.62
N LYS A 153 -17.75 0.48 8.86
CA LYS A 153 -16.69 -0.43 9.32
C LYS A 153 -15.68 -0.69 8.21
N VAL A 154 -14.57 0.04 8.27
CA VAL A 154 -13.39 -0.20 7.43
C VAL A 154 -12.22 -0.59 8.34
N PRO A 155 -11.77 -1.84 8.36
CA PRO A 155 -10.60 -2.27 9.15
C PRO A 155 -9.35 -1.47 8.80
N ASP A 156 -8.44 -1.27 9.77
CA ASP A 156 -7.21 -0.47 9.59
C ASP A 156 -6.35 -0.95 8.41
N GLY A 157 -6.17 -2.26 8.28
CA GLY A 157 -5.44 -2.81 7.14
C GLY A 157 -6.11 -2.59 5.78
N ALA A 158 -7.45 -2.47 5.75
CA ALA A 158 -8.18 -2.14 4.53
C ALA A 158 -8.03 -0.64 4.19
N ARG A 159 -8.00 0.23 5.20
CA ARG A 159 -7.68 1.65 5.04
C ARG A 159 -6.27 1.83 4.52
N TRP A 160 -5.32 1.13 5.13
CA TRP A 160 -3.94 1.13 4.70
C TRP A 160 -3.82 0.74 3.22
N TYR A 161 -4.50 -0.33 2.78
CA TYR A 161 -4.44 -0.75 1.38
C TYR A 161 -4.97 0.34 0.42
N SER A 162 -6.09 0.97 0.73
CA SER A 162 -6.64 2.04 -0.09
C SER A 162 -5.69 3.26 -0.15
N SER A 163 -5.08 3.64 0.97
CA SER A 163 -4.05 4.68 1.02
C SER A 163 -2.81 4.29 0.20
N TYR A 164 -2.42 3.02 0.28
CA TYR A 164 -1.31 2.46 -0.45
C TYR A 164 -1.50 2.54 -1.98
N VAL A 165 -2.70 2.15 -2.47
CA VAL A 165 -3.03 2.32 -3.90
C VAL A 165 -3.04 3.80 -4.30
N TYR A 166 -3.51 4.70 -3.42
CA TYR A 166 -3.50 6.14 -3.69
C TYR A 166 -2.08 6.69 -3.90
N ARG A 167 -1.09 6.23 -3.15
CA ARG A 167 0.32 6.59 -3.39
C ARG A 167 0.82 6.09 -4.74
N HIS A 168 0.46 4.86 -5.13
CA HIS A 168 0.79 4.36 -6.46
C HIS A 168 0.10 5.15 -7.57
N LEU A 169 -1.12 5.64 -7.33
CA LEU A 169 -1.79 6.56 -8.24
C LEU A 169 -1.01 7.87 -8.41
N ARG A 170 -0.54 8.47 -7.31
CA ARG A 170 0.30 9.67 -7.38
C ARG A 170 1.58 9.43 -8.20
N TYR A 171 2.20 8.26 -8.05
CA TYR A 171 3.35 7.87 -8.87
C TYR A 171 2.98 7.76 -10.35
N VAL A 172 1.88 7.08 -10.69
CA VAL A 172 1.39 6.94 -12.07
C VAL A 172 1.09 8.30 -12.72
N LEU A 173 0.62 9.25 -11.91
CA LEU A 173 0.34 10.63 -12.36
C LEU A 173 1.55 11.56 -12.35
N GLY A 174 2.76 11.09 -11.97
CA GLY A 174 3.95 11.93 -11.85
C GLY A 174 3.90 12.96 -10.72
N LYS A 175 2.98 12.77 -9.75
CA LYS A 175 2.77 13.68 -8.61
C LYS A 175 3.44 13.16 -7.32
N SER A 176 4.33 12.18 -7.43
CA SER A 176 5.07 11.65 -6.28
C SER A 176 6.28 12.55 -6.01
N ASP A 177 6.44 13.03 -4.78
CA ASP A 177 7.53 13.89 -4.36
C ASP A 177 8.91 13.18 -4.36
N ASN A 178 8.94 11.86 -4.59
CA ASN A 178 10.12 11.01 -4.63
C ASN A 178 10.21 10.17 -5.92
N ALA A 179 10.06 10.78 -7.09
CA ALA A 179 10.27 10.09 -8.37
C ALA A 179 11.75 9.77 -8.67
N SER A 180 12.67 10.08 -7.77
CA SER A 180 14.10 9.88 -7.98
C SER A 180 14.83 9.46 -6.72
N LYS A 181 14.74 8.20 -6.35
CA LYS A 181 15.81 7.46 -5.67
C LYS A 181 15.38 6.02 -5.45
N ALA A 182 15.59 5.17 -6.47
CA ALA A 182 15.84 3.77 -6.18
C ALA A 182 17.19 3.73 -5.44
N PRO A 183 17.24 3.32 -4.15
CA PRO A 183 18.52 3.16 -3.49
C PRO A 183 19.27 2.04 -4.18
N GLY A 184 20.43 2.39 -4.75
CA GLY A 184 21.32 1.45 -5.39
C GLY A 184 21.67 0.29 -4.43
N ALA A 185 21.52 -0.91 -4.93
CA ALA A 185 21.76 -2.18 -4.23
C ALA A 185 23.25 -2.45 -3.90
N ARG A 186 24.04 -1.43 -3.61
CA ARG A 186 25.49 -1.58 -3.37
C ARG A 186 25.99 -0.68 -2.26
N GLN A 187 25.77 -1.00 -0.98
CA GLN A 187 26.66 -0.53 0.11
C GLN A 187 26.32 -1.09 1.51
N HIS A 188 25.78 -2.29 1.67
CA HIS A 188 25.33 -2.76 2.99
C HIS A 188 26.03 -4.02 3.54
N LYS A 189 27.33 -4.20 3.33
CA LYS A 189 27.99 -5.41 3.85
C LYS A 189 28.82 -5.26 5.16
N GLN A 190 29.00 -4.05 5.70
CA GLN A 190 29.96 -3.82 6.78
C GLN A 190 29.42 -3.21 8.10
N ARG A 191 28.10 -3.02 8.29
CA ARG A 191 27.58 -2.25 9.45
C ARG A 191 26.77 -3.05 10.49
N TYR A 192 26.71 -4.37 10.42
CA TYR A 192 25.67 -5.14 11.13
C TYR A 192 26.12 -5.83 12.44
N LEU A 193 27.32 -5.60 12.95
CA LEU A 193 27.82 -6.37 14.10
C LEU A 193 27.20 -6.03 15.46
N ASP A 194 26.56 -4.85 15.61
CA ASP A 194 25.96 -4.41 16.88
C ASP A 194 24.46 -4.11 16.85
N GLU A 195 23.77 -4.38 15.75
CA GLU A 195 22.37 -4.03 15.59
C GLU A 195 21.41 -5.21 15.83
N ARG A 196 20.42 -5.00 16.68
CA ARG A 196 19.31 -5.94 16.87
C ARG A 196 18.22 -5.68 15.85
N LYS A 197 17.50 -6.75 15.48
CA LYS A 197 16.39 -6.66 14.53
C LYS A 197 15.09 -7.19 15.13
N GLN A 198 13.98 -6.50 14.86
CA GLN A 198 12.62 -6.95 15.12
C GLN A 198 11.88 -7.08 13.80
N VAL A 199 11.34 -8.27 13.52
CA VAL A 199 10.49 -8.45 12.33
C VAL A 199 9.21 -7.68 12.50
N VAL A 200 8.89 -6.83 11.52
CA VAL A 200 7.61 -6.13 11.41
C VAL A 200 6.63 -7.04 10.71
N MET A 201 6.98 -7.48 9.51
CA MET A 201 6.10 -8.31 8.68
C MET A 201 6.90 -9.18 7.72
N THR A 202 6.37 -10.36 7.40
CA THR A 202 6.95 -11.30 6.44
C THR A 202 6.07 -11.43 5.21
N PHE A 203 6.67 -11.31 4.04
CA PHE A 203 6.01 -11.40 2.74
C PHE A 203 6.57 -12.56 1.92
N HIS A 204 5.75 -13.06 1.00
CA HIS A 204 6.20 -14.04 0.00
C HIS A 204 6.72 -13.37 -1.29
N GLN A 205 6.44 -12.08 -1.47
CA GLN A 205 6.84 -11.30 -2.64
C GLN A 205 7.75 -10.14 -2.22
N ALA A 206 8.85 -9.97 -2.96
CA ALA A 206 9.86 -8.94 -2.68
C ALA A 206 9.28 -7.51 -2.76
N TYR A 207 8.40 -7.26 -3.72
CA TYR A 207 7.82 -5.94 -3.91
C TYR A 207 6.95 -5.50 -2.72
N LEU A 208 6.19 -6.41 -2.08
CA LEU A 208 5.40 -6.08 -0.88
C LEU A 208 6.29 -5.68 0.29
N ALA A 209 7.43 -6.35 0.45
CA ALA A 209 8.41 -5.98 1.48
C ALA A 209 9.03 -4.62 1.18
N ARG A 210 9.39 -4.36 -0.09
CA ARG A 210 9.94 -3.06 -0.52
C ARG A 210 8.95 -1.93 -0.29
N ASN A 211 7.71 -2.15 -0.67
CA ASN A 211 6.66 -1.16 -0.55
C ASN A 211 6.32 -0.83 0.92
N LEU A 212 6.32 -1.84 1.80
CA LEU A 212 6.20 -1.59 3.23
C LEU A 212 7.41 -0.82 3.77
N LEU A 213 8.62 -1.15 3.31
CA LEU A 213 9.83 -0.43 3.69
C LEU A 213 9.74 1.05 3.33
N GLU A 214 9.47 1.37 2.07
CA GLU A 214 9.30 2.75 1.59
C GLU A 214 8.28 3.52 2.43
N TYR A 215 7.14 2.88 2.74
CA TYR A 215 6.11 3.48 3.58
C TYR A 215 6.58 3.77 5.01
N LEU A 216 7.34 2.86 5.61
CA LEU A 216 7.85 3.03 6.96
C LEU A 216 8.95 4.10 7.02
N GLU A 217 9.80 4.18 6.00
CA GLU A 217 10.85 5.20 5.89
C GLU A 217 10.25 6.61 5.74
N GLU A 218 9.19 6.75 4.95
CA GLU A 218 8.45 8.02 4.84
C GLU A 218 7.78 8.40 6.17
N ALA A 219 7.15 7.43 6.84
CA ALA A 219 6.40 7.66 8.06
C ALA A 219 7.29 7.94 9.29
N SER A 220 8.54 7.49 9.27
CA SER A 220 9.48 7.65 10.39
C SER A 220 10.92 7.75 9.88
N PRO A 221 11.33 8.92 9.36
CA PRO A 221 12.70 9.15 8.86
C PRO A 221 13.79 8.92 9.91
N ASP A 222 13.44 9.09 11.19
CA ASP A 222 14.35 8.89 12.32
C ASP A 222 14.46 7.43 12.78
N SER A 223 13.69 6.53 12.21
CA SER A 223 13.73 5.09 12.51
C SER A 223 14.41 4.36 11.36
N ARG A 224 15.05 3.26 11.70
CA ARG A 224 15.76 2.45 10.70
C ARG A 224 14.97 1.21 10.40
N PHE A 225 14.55 1.09 9.15
CA PHE A 225 13.88 -0.09 8.62
C PHE A 225 14.72 -0.68 7.51
N GLU A 226 14.67 -2.01 7.37
CA GLU A 226 15.28 -2.72 6.26
C GLU A 226 14.44 -3.94 5.88
N TRP A 227 14.63 -4.44 4.66
CA TRP A 227 14.07 -5.72 4.28
C TRP A 227 15.16 -6.72 3.91
N PHE A 228 14.94 -7.96 4.29
CA PHE A 228 15.86 -9.06 4.07
C PHE A 228 15.18 -10.21 3.37
N ARG A 229 15.93 -10.88 2.51
CA ARG A 229 15.51 -12.18 2.00
C ARG A 229 15.73 -13.23 3.09
N ALA A 230 14.62 -13.75 3.62
CA ALA A 230 14.61 -14.84 4.59
C ALA A 230 14.63 -16.22 3.90
N PRO A 231 14.89 -17.32 4.62
CA PRO A 231 14.78 -18.67 4.08
C PRO A 231 13.42 -18.94 3.43
N LEU A 232 13.37 -19.93 2.54
CA LEU A 232 12.16 -20.32 1.79
C LEU A 232 11.58 -19.22 0.89
N GLY A 233 12.44 -18.30 0.40
CA GLY A 233 12.03 -17.25 -0.52
C GLY A 233 11.11 -16.20 0.08
N ARG A 234 11.07 -16.09 1.42
CA ARG A 234 10.32 -15.04 2.11
C ARG A 234 11.10 -13.74 2.15
N HIS A 235 10.40 -12.64 2.38
CA HIS A 235 10.95 -11.30 2.49
C HIS A 235 10.44 -10.66 3.78
N GLN A 236 11.34 -10.29 4.67
CA GLN A 236 11.02 -9.72 5.98
C GLN A 236 11.36 -8.23 6.00
N VAL A 237 10.41 -7.40 6.40
CA VAL A 237 10.67 -6.02 6.79
C VAL A 237 10.93 -6.00 8.28
N VAL A 238 12.01 -5.36 8.68
CA VAL A 238 12.47 -5.34 10.07
C VAL A 238 12.75 -3.92 10.52
N ILE A 239 12.60 -3.69 11.83
CA ILE A 239 13.18 -2.56 12.54
C ILE A 239 14.61 -2.93 12.90
N LEU A 240 15.56 -2.05 12.61
CA LEU A 240 16.93 -2.11 13.12
C LEU A 240 17.09 -1.14 14.28
N TYR A 241 17.67 -1.59 15.38
CA TYR A 241 17.87 -0.76 16.57
C TYR A 241 19.11 -1.17 17.37
N ARG A 242 19.74 -0.20 18.03
CA ARG A 242 20.88 -0.42 18.93
C ARG A 242 20.44 -0.46 20.40
N GLY A 243 19.39 0.24 20.74
CA GLY A 243 18.92 0.35 22.12
C GLY A 243 17.40 0.35 22.30
N PRO A 244 16.94 0.18 23.55
CA PRO A 244 15.50 0.10 23.85
C PRO A 244 14.71 1.34 23.41
N LYS A 245 15.31 2.53 23.48
CA LYS A 245 14.64 3.79 23.10
C LYS A 245 14.34 3.84 21.58
N GLU A 246 15.31 3.48 20.75
CA GLU A 246 15.13 3.39 19.28
C GLU A 246 14.05 2.35 18.94
N HIS A 247 14.12 1.18 19.58
CA HIS A 247 13.15 0.11 19.37
C HIS A 247 11.73 0.55 19.74
N THR A 248 11.54 1.15 20.92
CA THR A 248 10.22 1.62 21.38
C THR A 248 9.65 2.68 20.44
N ARG A 249 10.47 3.62 19.98
CA ARG A 249 10.05 4.67 19.04
C ARG A 249 9.57 4.06 17.72
N ALA A 250 10.39 3.21 17.09
CA ALA A 250 10.05 2.57 15.82
C ALA A 250 8.81 1.68 15.94
N LEU A 251 8.67 0.93 17.03
CA LEU A 251 7.47 0.14 17.31
C LEU A 251 6.22 0.99 17.49
N ALA A 252 6.33 2.13 18.17
CA ALA A 252 5.21 3.05 18.35
C ALA A 252 4.74 3.59 16.99
N THR A 253 5.65 3.95 16.11
CA THR A 253 5.32 4.36 14.73
C THR A 253 4.61 3.23 13.98
N VAL A 254 5.18 2.03 13.93
CA VAL A 254 4.59 0.88 13.21
C VAL A 254 3.19 0.56 13.71
N ARG A 255 2.98 0.58 15.03
CA ARG A 255 1.67 0.35 15.66
C ARG A 255 0.69 1.49 15.39
N GLY A 256 1.16 2.73 15.46
CA GLY A 256 0.35 3.92 15.14
C GLY A 256 -0.14 3.93 13.68
N LEU A 257 0.58 3.27 12.78
CA LEU A 257 0.18 3.04 11.39
C LEU A 257 -0.77 1.85 11.22
N GLY A 258 -1.20 1.19 12.31
CA GLY A 258 -2.09 0.03 12.26
C GLY A 258 -1.44 -1.24 11.69
N ILE A 259 -0.10 -1.29 11.61
CA ILE A 259 0.64 -2.44 11.08
C ILE A 259 0.85 -3.45 12.21
N PRO A 260 0.36 -4.70 12.05
CA PRO A 260 0.60 -5.74 13.04
C PRO A 260 2.08 -6.14 13.02
N VAL A 261 2.74 -6.09 14.17
CA VAL A 261 4.11 -6.57 14.33
C VAL A 261 4.08 -8.04 14.69
N GLU A 262 4.87 -8.87 13.99
CA GLU A 262 4.99 -10.29 14.30
C GLU A 262 5.53 -10.46 15.74
N ARG A 263 4.80 -11.22 16.57
CA ARG A 263 5.29 -11.65 17.89
C ARG A 263 6.34 -12.74 17.66
N ARG A 264 7.45 -12.64 18.38
CA ARG A 264 8.44 -13.72 18.47
C ARG A 264 7.85 -14.94 19.14
#